data_ba08760ff65c2619aa537dd9aa773d68
#
_entry.id   ba08760ff65c2619aa537dd9aa773d68
#
_cell.length_a   1.000
_cell.length_b   1.000
_cell.length_c   1.000
_cell.angle_alpha   90.00
_cell.angle_beta   90.00
_cell.angle_gamma   90.00
#
_symmetry.space_group_name_H-M   'P 1'
#
loop_
_entity.id
_entity.type
_entity.pdbx_description
1 polymer ?
#
loop_
_entity_poly.entity_id
_entity_poly.type
_entity_poly.pdbx_seq_one_letter_code
_entity_poly.pdbx_strand_id
1 'polypeptide(L)'
;MIDKKVLLIDDDADLLHLAGLLFKKIGAHVFTARDGLEGISKLFTCNPDLIILDVMMPGTNGFEVCQRIRQVSNAPIIMLTALNHEQEMLRGLESGADDFLSKPFNADVLLARAKTVLRRNVNANSQSTNFHFNNGHLSIDIERHHVLVDEKRVKLTPIEFRLLVYLARNAGKVLTFNHILSNVWGDEYRGSVDYVHVYVSHLRNKIEENAKQPRYVLTVHGVGYMFER
;
A
#
# COMPACT_ATOMS: atom_id res chain seq x y z
N MET A 1 -5.53 -5.40 -16.24
CA MET A 1 -6.40 -4.50 -15.41
C MET A 1 -7.82 -4.40 -15.98
N ILE A 2 -8.24 -5.43 -16.70
CA ILE A 2 -9.59 -5.50 -17.30
C ILE A 2 -10.64 -5.35 -16.19
N ASP A 3 -11.65 -4.51 -16.42
CA ASP A 3 -12.78 -4.21 -15.52
C ASP A 3 -12.41 -3.60 -14.16
N LYS A 4 -11.16 -3.13 -13.98
CA LYS A 4 -10.76 -2.42 -12.77
C LYS A 4 -11.18 -0.95 -12.82
N LYS A 5 -11.70 -0.43 -11.73
CA LYS A 5 -12.07 0.96 -11.57
C LYS A 5 -10.90 1.75 -11.03
N VAL A 6 -10.46 2.76 -11.75
CA VAL A 6 -9.34 3.64 -11.38
C VAL A 6 -9.87 5.05 -11.18
N LEU A 7 -9.64 5.64 -10.02
CA LEU A 7 -9.94 7.04 -9.72
C LEU A 7 -8.65 7.84 -9.78
N LEU A 8 -8.59 8.83 -10.68
CA LEU A 8 -7.49 9.77 -10.82
C LEU A 8 -7.90 11.09 -10.16
N ILE A 9 -7.08 11.63 -9.26
CA ILE A 9 -7.32 12.88 -8.55
C ILE A 9 -6.09 13.76 -8.75
N ASP A 10 -6.24 14.82 -9.57
CA ASP A 10 -5.17 15.74 -9.94
C ASP A 10 -5.81 17.03 -10.49
N ASP A 11 -5.25 18.22 -10.22
CA ASP A 11 -5.77 19.48 -10.76
C ASP A 11 -5.35 19.71 -12.21
N ASP A 12 -4.30 19.03 -12.68
CA ASP A 12 -3.82 19.06 -14.04
C ASP A 12 -4.73 18.24 -14.97
N ALA A 13 -5.54 18.96 -15.78
CA ALA A 13 -6.47 18.36 -16.73
C ALA A 13 -5.77 17.53 -17.83
N ASP A 14 -4.58 17.92 -18.25
CA ASP A 14 -3.82 17.22 -19.30
C ASP A 14 -3.28 15.90 -18.74
N LEU A 15 -2.78 15.91 -17.51
CA LEU A 15 -2.34 14.68 -16.82
C LEU A 15 -3.51 13.72 -16.61
N LEU A 16 -4.68 14.23 -16.15
CA LEU A 16 -5.90 13.42 -16.01
C LEU A 16 -6.30 12.79 -17.35
N HIS A 17 -6.23 13.56 -18.44
CA HIS A 17 -6.56 13.06 -19.77
C HIS A 17 -5.58 11.97 -20.22
N LEU A 18 -4.27 12.24 -20.16
CA LEU A 18 -3.22 11.31 -20.60
C LEU A 18 -3.21 10.03 -19.76
N ALA A 19 -3.22 10.15 -18.43
CA ALA A 19 -3.30 9.01 -17.54
C ALA A 19 -4.60 8.22 -17.73
N GLY A 20 -5.71 8.94 -17.97
CA GLY A 20 -7.00 8.34 -18.29
C GLY A 20 -6.97 7.47 -19.55
N LEU A 21 -6.36 7.97 -20.64
CA LEU A 21 -6.17 7.19 -21.86
C LEU A 21 -5.30 5.95 -21.63
N LEU A 22 -4.23 6.11 -20.84
CA LEU A 22 -3.32 5.02 -20.51
C LEU A 22 -4.03 3.86 -19.80
N PHE A 23 -4.83 4.16 -18.77
CA PHE A 23 -5.58 3.14 -18.04
C PHE A 23 -6.73 2.53 -18.85
N LYS A 24 -7.43 3.33 -19.66
CA LYS A 24 -8.47 2.83 -20.57
C LYS A 24 -7.92 1.87 -21.61
N LYS A 25 -6.73 2.15 -22.18
CA LYS A 25 -6.05 1.27 -23.15
C LYS A 25 -5.81 -0.13 -22.62
N ILE A 26 -5.64 -0.29 -21.31
CA ILE A 26 -5.47 -1.60 -20.66
C ILE A 26 -6.76 -2.18 -20.06
N GLY A 27 -7.92 -1.63 -20.43
CA GLY A 27 -9.25 -2.13 -20.09
C GLY A 27 -9.77 -1.71 -18.72
N ALA A 28 -9.28 -0.61 -18.15
CA ALA A 28 -9.80 -0.09 -16.89
C ALA A 28 -10.94 0.92 -17.11
N HIS A 29 -11.87 0.99 -16.17
CA HIS A 29 -12.87 2.05 -16.05
C HIS A 29 -12.28 3.23 -15.28
N VAL A 30 -12.14 4.38 -15.93
CA VAL A 30 -11.46 5.55 -15.36
C VAL A 30 -12.46 6.59 -14.92
N PHE A 31 -12.31 7.06 -13.69
CA PHE A 31 -12.99 8.20 -13.09
C PHE A 31 -11.94 9.27 -12.77
N THR A 32 -12.28 10.53 -12.95
CA THR A 32 -11.36 11.65 -12.72
C THR A 32 -11.97 12.64 -11.74
N ALA A 33 -11.15 13.29 -10.92
CA ALA A 33 -11.53 14.38 -10.04
C ALA A 33 -10.43 15.45 -10.11
N ARG A 34 -10.81 16.73 -10.04
CA ARG A 34 -9.88 17.85 -10.14
C ARG A 34 -9.41 18.41 -8.81
N ASP A 35 -9.98 17.93 -7.73
CA ASP A 35 -9.58 18.28 -6.37
C ASP A 35 -9.89 17.14 -5.38
N GLY A 36 -9.40 17.27 -4.15
CA GLY A 36 -9.55 16.26 -3.14
C GLY A 36 -11.01 16.04 -2.67
N LEU A 37 -11.83 17.10 -2.66
CA LEU A 37 -13.23 17.00 -2.23
C LEU A 37 -14.06 16.23 -3.27
N GLU A 38 -13.88 16.56 -4.54
CA GLU A 38 -14.49 15.82 -5.65
C GLU A 38 -14.03 14.36 -5.63
N GLY A 39 -12.72 14.13 -5.39
CA GLY A 39 -12.14 12.79 -5.27
C GLY A 39 -12.78 11.96 -4.18
N ILE A 40 -12.91 12.51 -2.96
CA ILE A 40 -13.58 11.85 -1.83
C ILE A 40 -15.06 11.57 -2.14
N SER A 41 -15.78 12.52 -2.78
CA SER A 41 -17.16 12.30 -3.18
C SER A 41 -17.29 11.14 -4.17
N LYS A 42 -16.41 11.07 -5.17
CA LYS A 42 -16.40 10.00 -6.19
C LYS A 42 -16.04 8.62 -5.63
N LEU A 43 -15.32 8.55 -4.53
CA LEU A 43 -15.06 7.29 -3.82
C LEU A 43 -16.33 6.49 -3.54
N PHE A 44 -17.36 7.16 -3.01
CA PHE A 44 -18.61 6.51 -2.64
C PHE A 44 -19.44 6.09 -3.84
N THR A 45 -19.30 6.78 -4.97
CA THR A 45 -20.09 6.50 -6.17
C THR A 45 -19.44 5.45 -7.08
N CYS A 46 -18.12 5.50 -7.26
CA CYS A 46 -17.43 4.57 -8.16
C CYS A 46 -16.84 3.34 -7.46
N ASN A 47 -16.60 3.39 -6.15
CA ASN A 47 -15.92 2.34 -5.38
C ASN A 47 -14.67 1.82 -6.10
N PRO A 48 -13.59 2.63 -6.19
CA PRO A 48 -12.44 2.34 -7.04
C PRO A 48 -11.62 1.16 -6.51
N ASP A 49 -11.04 0.40 -7.43
CA ASP A 49 -10.04 -0.63 -7.13
C ASP A 49 -8.63 -0.04 -6.93
N LEU A 50 -8.38 1.17 -7.48
CA LEU A 50 -7.11 1.88 -7.41
C LEU A 50 -7.37 3.38 -7.42
N ILE A 51 -6.61 4.12 -6.64
CA ILE A 51 -6.60 5.58 -6.61
C ILE A 51 -5.22 6.07 -6.99
N ILE A 52 -5.15 7.01 -7.93
CA ILE A 52 -3.95 7.78 -8.24
C ILE A 52 -4.23 9.19 -7.74
N LEU A 53 -3.39 9.69 -6.85
CA LEU A 53 -3.63 10.94 -6.13
C LEU A 53 -2.44 11.88 -6.25
N ASP A 54 -2.65 13.07 -6.77
CA ASP A 54 -1.63 14.10 -6.72
C ASP A 54 -1.44 14.65 -5.30
N VAL A 55 -0.18 14.94 -4.96
CA VAL A 55 0.20 15.53 -3.66
C VAL A 55 -0.05 17.03 -3.66
N MET A 56 0.25 17.70 -4.77
CA MET A 56 0.30 19.15 -4.87
C MET A 56 -0.90 19.70 -5.67
N MET A 57 -2.04 19.81 -5.02
CA MET A 57 -3.23 20.42 -5.62
C MET A 57 -3.53 21.79 -4.97
N PRO A 58 -3.95 22.81 -5.73
CA PRO A 58 -4.32 24.11 -5.18
C PRO A 58 -5.39 24.00 -4.08
N GLY A 59 -5.10 24.59 -2.92
CA GLY A 59 -6.04 24.60 -1.79
C GLY A 59 -6.27 23.27 -1.08
N THR A 60 -5.61 22.18 -1.51
CA THR A 60 -5.79 20.85 -0.91
C THR A 60 -4.47 20.10 -0.87
N ASN A 61 -4.09 19.65 0.32
CA ASN A 61 -2.90 18.82 0.49
C ASN A 61 -3.25 17.34 0.24
N GLY A 62 -2.62 16.71 -0.76
CA GLY A 62 -2.86 15.31 -1.11
C GLY A 62 -2.60 14.33 0.04
N PHE A 63 -1.70 14.64 0.97
CA PHE A 63 -1.48 13.81 2.16
C PHE A 63 -2.72 13.79 3.07
N GLU A 64 -3.37 14.93 3.27
CA GLU A 64 -4.62 15.01 4.04
C GLU A 64 -5.78 14.28 3.34
N VAL A 65 -5.85 14.40 2.01
CA VAL A 65 -6.82 13.65 1.20
C VAL A 65 -6.60 12.15 1.37
N CYS A 66 -5.35 11.69 1.31
CA CYS A 66 -4.99 10.29 1.52
C CYS A 66 -5.47 9.80 2.89
N GLN A 67 -5.18 10.53 3.96
CA GLN A 67 -5.62 10.18 5.32
C GLN A 67 -7.14 10.11 5.43
N ARG A 68 -7.89 11.06 4.83
CA ARG A 68 -9.36 11.03 4.81
C ARG A 68 -9.91 9.83 4.02
N ILE A 69 -9.29 9.52 2.88
CA ILE A 69 -9.64 8.32 2.10
C ILE A 69 -9.44 7.06 2.96
N ARG A 70 -8.35 6.95 3.71
CA ARG A 70 -8.06 5.80 4.57
C ARG A 70 -9.05 5.58 5.72
N GLN A 71 -9.74 6.62 6.16
CA GLN A 71 -10.82 6.47 7.15
C GLN A 71 -11.99 5.64 6.62
N VAL A 72 -12.24 5.71 5.30
CA VAL A 72 -13.44 5.14 4.67
C VAL A 72 -13.14 4.07 3.61
N SER A 73 -11.92 3.97 3.11
CA SER A 73 -11.54 3.04 2.03
C SER A 73 -10.17 2.39 2.25
N ASN A 74 -10.08 1.11 1.89
CA ASN A 74 -8.82 0.36 1.80
C ASN A 74 -8.36 0.19 0.34
N ALA A 75 -8.91 0.93 -0.63
CA ALA A 75 -8.45 0.88 -2.00
C ALA A 75 -6.95 1.28 -2.06
N PRO A 76 -6.11 0.59 -2.83
CA PRO A 76 -4.73 0.98 -3.02
C PRO A 76 -4.61 2.42 -3.51
N ILE A 77 -3.66 3.19 -2.95
CA ILE A 77 -3.37 4.58 -3.34
C ILE A 77 -1.93 4.67 -3.81
N ILE A 78 -1.73 5.17 -5.02
CA ILE A 78 -0.43 5.61 -5.52
C ILE A 78 -0.45 7.15 -5.52
N MET A 79 0.48 7.77 -4.80
CA MET A 79 0.62 9.21 -4.80
C MET A 79 1.56 9.66 -5.92
N LEU A 80 1.19 10.72 -6.62
CA LEU A 80 2.04 11.42 -7.58
C LEU A 80 2.59 12.69 -6.95
N THR A 81 3.86 13.01 -7.18
CA THR A 81 4.48 14.21 -6.63
C THR A 81 5.51 14.84 -7.55
N ALA A 82 5.58 16.16 -7.54
CA ALA A 82 6.69 16.89 -8.15
C ALA A 82 7.95 16.94 -7.25
N LEU A 83 7.86 16.43 -6.04
CA LEU A 83 8.85 16.60 -4.99
C LEU A 83 9.82 15.41 -5.00
N ASN A 84 11.11 15.70 -5.14
CA ASN A 84 12.18 14.70 -5.22
C ASN A 84 12.89 14.46 -3.86
N HIS A 85 12.25 14.89 -2.75
CA HIS A 85 12.88 14.76 -1.43
C HIS A 85 12.40 13.51 -0.71
N GLU A 86 13.36 12.72 -0.23
CA GLU A 86 13.18 11.50 0.57
C GLU A 86 12.20 11.72 1.75
N GLN A 87 12.27 12.89 2.40
CA GLN A 87 11.38 13.25 3.51
C GLN A 87 9.89 13.33 3.10
N GLU A 88 9.60 13.73 1.87
CA GLU A 88 8.22 13.84 1.39
C GLU A 88 7.66 12.51 0.93
N MET A 89 8.50 11.66 0.38
CA MET A 89 8.17 10.26 0.14
C MET A 89 7.80 9.56 1.46
N LEU A 90 8.58 9.77 2.52
CA LEU A 90 8.30 9.24 3.86
C LEU A 90 6.94 9.75 4.38
N ARG A 91 6.66 11.05 4.27
CA ARG A 91 5.35 11.64 4.64
C ARG A 91 4.20 11.03 3.84
N GLY A 92 4.41 10.79 2.55
CA GLY A 92 3.42 10.13 1.69
C GLY A 92 3.09 8.73 2.17
N LEU A 93 4.10 7.94 2.45
CA LEU A 93 3.93 6.60 3.01
C LEU A 93 3.29 6.65 4.39
N GLU A 94 3.69 7.58 5.26
CA GLU A 94 3.08 7.82 6.59
C GLU A 94 1.61 8.24 6.52
N SER A 95 1.18 8.90 5.43
CA SER A 95 -0.24 9.24 5.21
C SER A 95 -1.11 8.02 4.89
N GLY A 96 -0.50 6.86 4.66
CA GLY A 96 -1.18 5.60 4.34
C GLY A 96 -1.27 5.30 2.85
N ALA A 97 -0.49 5.96 1.99
CA ALA A 97 -0.35 5.57 0.60
C ALA A 97 0.29 4.18 0.48
N ASP A 98 -0.01 3.42 -0.56
CA ASP A 98 0.61 2.11 -0.81
C ASP A 98 1.87 2.24 -1.67
N ASP A 99 1.99 3.33 -2.42
CA ASP A 99 3.13 3.61 -3.28
C ASP A 99 3.22 5.09 -3.61
N PHE A 100 4.38 5.47 -4.17
CA PHE A 100 4.72 6.85 -4.48
C PHE A 100 5.45 6.93 -5.82
N LEU A 101 5.15 7.92 -6.65
CA LEU A 101 5.79 8.11 -7.94
C LEU A 101 6.07 9.60 -8.19
N SER A 102 7.34 9.93 -8.44
CA SER A 102 7.76 11.31 -8.74
C SER A 102 7.38 11.74 -10.16
N LYS A 103 6.90 12.96 -10.31
CA LYS A 103 6.69 13.65 -11.59
C LYS A 103 8.03 14.31 -12.02
N PRO A 104 8.43 14.29 -13.32
CA PRO A 104 7.76 13.58 -14.41
C PRO A 104 8.02 12.07 -14.36
N PHE A 105 7.01 11.26 -14.70
CA PHE A 105 7.11 9.80 -14.68
C PHE A 105 6.89 9.19 -16.07
N ASN A 106 7.45 8.00 -16.25
CA ASN A 106 7.18 7.18 -17.42
C ASN A 106 5.83 6.46 -17.25
N ALA A 107 5.03 6.42 -18.32
CA ALA A 107 3.74 5.74 -18.36
C ALA A 107 3.83 4.25 -17.99
N ASP A 108 4.87 3.56 -18.48
CA ASP A 108 5.08 2.13 -18.19
C ASP A 108 5.41 1.90 -16.71
N VAL A 109 6.13 2.82 -16.06
CA VAL A 109 6.42 2.77 -14.62
C VAL A 109 5.12 2.92 -13.81
N LEU A 110 4.27 3.91 -14.15
CA LEU A 110 2.98 4.07 -13.50
C LEU A 110 2.11 2.80 -13.64
N LEU A 111 2.06 2.22 -14.84
CA LEU A 111 1.31 0.97 -15.07
C LEU A 111 1.89 -0.22 -14.31
N ALA A 112 3.22 -0.34 -14.24
CA ALA A 112 3.88 -1.40 -13.48
C ALA A 112 3.53 -1.30 -11.99
N ARG A 113 3.63 -0.10 -11.41
CA ARG A 113 3.25 0.17 -10.01
C ARG A 113 1.77 -0.11 -9.76
N ALA A 114 0.88 0.37 -10.64
CA ALA A 114 -0.55 0.09 -10.56
C ALA A 114 -0.86 -1.43 -10.57
N LYS A 115 -0.19 -2.19 -11.44
CA LYS A 115 -0.31 -3.66 -11.46
C LYS A 115 0.19 -4.29 -10.16
N THR A 116 1.29 -3.78 -9.61
CA THR A 116 1.88 -4.30 -8.38
C THR A 116 0.96 -4.09 -7.18
N VAL A 117 0.41 -2.89 -6.98
CA VAL A 117 -0.50 -2.62 -5.86
C VAL A 117 -1.85 -3.31 -6.00
N LEU A 118 -2.31 -3.55 -7.25
CA LEU A 118 -3.54 -4.29 -7.54
C LEU A 118 -3.37 -5.81 -7.50
N ARG A 119 -2.13 -6.32 -7.51
CA ARG A 119 -1.87 -7.76 -7.48
C ARG A 119 -2.36 -8.33 -6.14
N ARG A 120 -3.64 -8.75 -6.11
CA ARG A 120 -4.14 -9.62 -5.04
C ARG A 120 -3.29 -10.89 -5.09
N ASN A 121 -2.79 -11.34 -3.94
CA ASN A 121 -2.00 -12.57 -3.84
C ASN A 121 -2.75 -13.76 -4.45
N VAL A 122 -2.57 -14.02 -5.75
CA VAL A 122 -3.12 -15.18 -6.48
C VAL A 122 -2.22 -16.40 -6.31
N ASN A 123 -1.15 -16.34 -5.52
CA ASN A 123 -0.32 -17.51 -5.22
C ASN A 123 -0.71 -18.11 -3.86
N ALA A 124 -2.00 -18.48 -3.73
CA ALA A 124 -2.44 -19.44 -2.74
C ALA A 124 -2.21 -20.86 -3.29
N ASN A 125 -0.95 -21.24 -3.56
CA ASN A 125 -0.59 -22.64 -3.61
C ASN A 125 -0.39 -23.15 -2.19
N SER A 126 -1.44 -23.81 -1.70
CA SER A 126 -1.45 -24.87 -0.68
C SER A 126 -0.46 -24.72 0.47
N GLN A 127 -0.83 -23.93 1.51
CA GLN A 127 -0.49 -24.19 2.91
C GLN A 127 -1.25 -23.18 3.79
N SER A 128 -1.92 -23.67 4.84
CA SER A 128 -2.74 -22.97 5.86
C SER A 128 -3.21 -21.57 5.48
N THR A 129 -4.50 -21.44 5.23
CA THR A 129 -5.16 -20.15 4.94
C THR A 129 -5.22 -19.24 6.16
N ASN A 130 -4.96 -19.80 7.35
CA ASN A 130 -5.02 -19.08 8.63
C ASN A 130 -3.74 -19.28 9.43
N PHE A 131 -3.26 -18.20 10.03
CA PHE A 131 -2.15 -18.23 10.97
C PHE A 131 -2.62 -17.77 12.33
N HIS A 132 -2.12 -18.45 13.38
CA HIS A 132 -2.35 -18.09 14.77
C HIS A 132 -1.00 -18.06 15.49
N PHE A 133 -0.70 -16.95 16.13
CA PHE A 133 0.53 -16.73 16.86
C PHE A 133 0.23 -16.40 18.32
N ASN A 134 1.12 -16.79 19.21
CA ASN A 134 1.03 -16.51 20.63
C ASN A 134 -0.36 -16.86 21.22
N ASN A 135 -0.73 -18.15 21.13
CA ASN A 135 -2.03 -18.66 21.62
C ASN A 135 -3.27 -17.92 21.11
N GLY A 136 -3.19 -17.36 19.90
CA GLY A 136 -4.32 -16.65 19.28
C GLY A 136 -4.34 -15.15 19.50
N HIS A 137 -3.36 -14.56 20.21
CA HIS A 137 -3.24 -13.10 20.33
C HIS A 137 -3.21 -12.42 18.95
N LEU A 138 -2.44 -12.95 18.00
CA LEU A 138 -2.45 -12.49 16.60
C LEU A 138 -3.01 -13.60 15.70
N SER A 139 -4.10 -13.34 15.02
CA SER A 139 -4.73 -14.24 14.05
C SER A 139 -4.84 -13.58 12.68
N ILE A 140 -4.46 -14.30 11.62
CA ILE A 140 -4.47 -13.81 10.25
C ILE A 140 -5.29 -14.77 9.40
N ASP A 141 -6.42 -14.31 8.86
CA ASP A 141 -7.25 -15.02 7.87
C ASP A 141 -6.94 -14.43 6.49
N ILE A 142 -6.24 -15.22 5.68
CA ILE A 142 -5.79 -14.77 4.36
C ILE A 142 -6.95 -14.68 3.39
N GLU A 143 -7.90 -15.61 3.43
CA GLU A 143 -9.04 -15.65 2.48
C GLU A 143 -9.97 -14.47 2.69
N ARG A 144 -10.26 -14.15 3.95
CA ARG A 144 -11.13 -13.02 4.31
C ARG A 144 -10.40 -11.69 4.41
N HIS A 145 -9.07 -11.67 4.28
CA HIS A 145 -8.23 -10.49 4.54
C HIS A 145 -8.51 -9.87 5.92
N HIS A 146 -8.63 -10.72 6.94
CA HIS A 146 -8.86 -10.29 8.32
C HIS A 146 -7.63 -10.52 9.18
N VAL A 147 -7.34 -9.54 10.01
CA VAL A 147 -6.33 -9.63 11.07
C VAL A 147 -6.99 -9.30 12.39
N LEU A 148 -6.78 -10.15 13.38
CA LEU A 148 -7.26 -9.96 14.74
C LEU A 148 -6.07 -9.87 15.68
N VAL A 149 -6.11 -8.93 16.61
CA VAL A 149 -5.22 -8.82 17.76
C VAL A 149 -6.10 -8.79 18.99
N ASP A 150 -5.92 -9.73 19.92
CA ASP A 150 -6.82 -9.94 21.07
C ASP A 150 -8.30 -9.99 20.66
N GLU A 151 -8.61 -10.79 19.63
CA GLU A 151 -9.96 -10.94 19.05
C GLU A 151 -10.53 -9.65 18.42
N LYS A 152 -9.83 -8.53 18.49
CA LYS A 152 -10.25 -7.27 17.90
C LYS A 152 -9.73 -7.13 16.48
N ARG A 153 -10.61 -6.73 15.56
CA ARG A 153 -10.24 -6.54 14.16
C ARG A 153 -9.31 -5.33 13.98
N VAL A 154 -8.16 -5.57 13.34
CA VAL A 154 -7.19 -4.55 12.97
C VAL A 154 -7.34 -4.23 11.48
N LYS A 155 -7.47 -2.94 11.15
CA LYS A 155 -7.51 -2.49 9.75
C LYS A 155 -6.10 -2.30 9.22
N LEU A 156 -5.73 -3.13 8.23
CA LEU A 156 -4.49 -2.99 7.48
C LEU A 156 -4.78 -2.47 6.07
N THR A 157 -3.87 -1.66 5.53
CA THR A 157 -3.88 -1.33 4.09
C THR A 157 -3.50 -2.57 3.28
N PRO A 158 -3.78 -2.61 1.96
CA PRO A 158 -3.42 -3.76 1.12
C PRO A 158 -1.95 -4.13 1.18
N ILE A 159 -1.06 -3.14 1.25
CA ILE A 159 0.39 -3.38 1.31
C ILE A 159 0.84 -3.87 2.69
N GLU A 160 0.30 -3.31 3.78
CA GLU A 160 0.56 -3.79 5.14
C GLU A 160 0.11 -5.24 5.31
N PHE A 161 -1.06 -5.60 4.76
CA PHE A 161 -1.55 -6.97 4.81
C PHE A 161 -0.63 -7.92 4.03
N ARG A 162 -0.17 -7.53 2.81
CA ARG A 162 0.81 -8.32 2.05
C ARG A 162 2.12 -8.51 2.81
N LEU A 163 2.63 -7.44 3.41
CA LEU A 163 3.85 -7.50 4.21
C LEU A 163 3.68 -8.46 5.39
N LEU A 164 2.59 -8.33 6.15
CA LEU A 164 2.30 -9.21 7.28
C LEU A 164 2.22 -10.68 6.86
N VAL A 165 1.46 -10.98 5.81
CA VAL A 165 1.32 -12.35 5.28
C VAL A 165 2.66 -12.90 4.81
N TYR A 166 3.48 -12.10 4.13
CA TYR A 166 4.81 -12.52 3.68
C TYR A 166 5.74 -12.84 4.85
N LEU A 167 5.76 -11.97 5.87
CA LEU A 167 6.53 -12.19 7.10
C LEU A 167 6.06 -13.44 7.84
N ALA A 168 4.75 -13.59 8.06
CA ALA A 168 4.14 -14.72 8.77
C ALA A 168 4.40 -16.07 8.08
N ARG A 169 4.34 -16.12 6.74
CA ARG A 169 4.67 -17.33 5.95
C ARG A 169 6.13 -17.76 6.10
N ASN A 170 7.00 -16.82 6.42
CA ASN A 170 8.42 -17.04 6.61
C ASN A 170 8.84 -16.95 8.09
N ALA A 171 7.90 -17.15 9.02
CA ALA A 171 8.15 -17.07 10.45
C ALA A 171 9.35 -17.93 10.89
N GLY A 172 10.22 -17.37 11.72
CA GLY A 172 11.47 -17.96 12.18
C GLY A 172 12.65 -17.84 11.22
N LYS A 173 12.46 -17.16 10.05
CA LYS A 173 13.55 -16.91 9.10
C LYS A 173 13.89 -15.42 9.06
N VAL A 174 15.19 -15.13 8.97
CA VAL A 174 15.65 -13.77 8.71
C VAL A 174 15.43 -13.45 7.22
N LEU A 175 14.69 -12.39 6.95
CA LEU A 175 14.40 -11.89 5.61
C LEU A 175 15.18 -10.62 5.37
N THR A 176 16.00 -10.60 4.31
CA THR A 176 16.76 -9.39 3.95
C THR A 176 15.82 -8.32 3.40
N PHE A 177 16.23 -7.05 3.48
CA PHE A 177 15.46 -5.92 2.92
C PHE A 177 15.08 -6.16 1.46
N ASN A 178 16.03 -6.59 0.62
CA ASN A 178 15.76 -6.86 -0.79
C ASN A 178 14.79 -8.03 -1.01
N HIS A 179 14.86 -9.08 -0.19
CA HIS A 179 13.88 -10.18 -0.24
C HIS A 179 12.46 -9.68 0.08
N ILE A 180 12.33 -8.84 1.09
CA ILE A 180 11.04 -8.25 1.46
C ILE A 180 10.54 -7.35 0.32
N LEU A 181 11.39 -6.45 -0.19
CA LEU A 181 11.04 -5.55 -1.29
C LEU A 181 10.55 -6.31 -2.52
N SER A 182 11.34 -7.25 -3.02
CA SER A 182 11.00 -7.99 -4.24
C SER A 182 9.70 -8.78 -4.12
N ASN A 183 9.39 -9.35 -2.95
CA ASN A 183 8.20 -10.18 -2.77
C ASN A 183 6.94 -9.37 -2.44
N VAL A 184 7.08 -8.24 -1.77
CA VAL A 184 5.95 -7.41 -1.34
C VAL A 184 5.66 -6.31 -2.35
N TRP A 185 6.67 -5.63 -2.87
CA TRP A 185 6.52 -4.52 -3.82
C TRP A 185 6.87 -4.89 -5.26
N GLY A 186 7.88 -5.70 -5.48
CA GLY A 186 8.38 -6.08 -6.80
C GLY A 186 9.88 -5.80 -6.94
N ASP A 187 10.50 -6.39 -7.96
CA ASP A 187 11.96 -6.26 -8.17
C ASP A 187 12.39 -4.83 -8.51
N GLU A 188 11.50 -4.02 -9.04
CA GLU A 188 11.71 -2.60 -9.33
C GLU A 188 11.95 -1.73 -8.09
N TYR A 189 11.63 -2.24 -6.89
CA TYR A 189 11.85 -1.55 -5.60
C TYR A 189 13.15 -1.94 -4.92
N ARG A 190 14.00 -2.75 -5.56
CA ARG A 190 15.30 -3.13 -4.97
C ARG A 190 16.12 -1.90 -4.61
N GLY A 191 16.62 -1.87 -3.39
CA GLY A 191 17.38 -0.75 -2.83
C GLY A 191 16.55 0.32 -2.11
N SER A 192 15.21 0.35 -2.28
CA SER A 192 14.32 1.31 -1.60
C SER A 192 14.00 0.84 -0.19
N VAL A 193 15.02 0.72 0.66
CA VAL A 193 14.93 0.11 2.01
C VAL A 193 13.97 0.88 2.92
N ASP A 194 13.82 2.18 2.71
CA ASP A 194 12.94 3.05 3.50
C ASP A 194 11.47 2.59 3.46
N TYR A 195 11.01 2.04 2.33
CA TYR A 195 9.68 1.43 2.25
C TYR A 195 9.50 0.35 3.33
N VAL A 196 10.48 -0.54 3.47
CA VAL A 196 10.39 -1.62 4.45
C VAL A 196 10.35 -1.06 5.87
N HIS A 197 11.19 -0.06 6.18
CA HIS A 197 11.22 0.55 7.49
C HIS A 197 9.90 1.21 7.87
N VAL A 198 9.33 2.02 6.98
CA VAL A 198 8.06 2.73 7.20
C VAL A 198 6.92 1.73 7.41
N TYR A 199 6.78 0.75 6.51
CA TYR A 199 5.67 -0.20 6.61
C TYR A 199 5.81 -1.19 7.76
N VAL A 200 7.03 -1.56 8.15
CA VAL A 200 7.25 -2.32 9.39
C VAL A 200 6.87 -1.48 10.61
N SER A 201 7.20 -0.18 10.62
CA SER A 201 6.77 0.72 11.70
C SER A 201 5.25 0.80 11.79
N HIS A 202 4.55 1.00 10.65
CA HIS A 202 3.08 1.02 10.61
C HIS A 202 2.48 -0.30 11.08
N LEU A 203 3.02 -1.41 10.62
CA LEU A 203 2.56 -2.73 10.99
C LEU A 203 2.71 -2.97 12.49
N ARG A 204 3.88 -2.65 13.07
CA ARG A 204 4.13 -2.75 14.51
C ARG A 204 3.13 -1.91 15.33
N ASN A 205 2.87 -0.68 14.93
CA ASN A 205 1.89 0.19 15.60
C ASN A 205 0.47 -0.40 15.61
N LYS A 206 0.18 -1.35 14.73
CA LYS A 206 -1.16 -1.97 14.60
C LYS A 206 -1.28 -3.35 15.23
N ILE A 207 -0.17 -4.13 15.27
CA ILE A 207 -0.23 -5.53 15.71
C ILE A 207 0.55 -5.82 16.99
N GLU A 208 1.45 -4.94 17.42
CA GLU A 208 2.25 -5.12 18.62
C GLU A 208 1.61 -4.38 19.80
N GLU A 209 1.74 -4.90 21.01
CA GLU A 209 1.37 -4.17 22.23
C GLU A 209 2.26 -2.93 22.43
N ASN A 210 3.55 -3.06 22.10
CA ASN A 210 4.52 -1.97 22.14
C ASN A 210 5.40 -2.01 20.88
N ALA A 211 5.19 -1.08 19.96
CA ALA A 211 5.93 -0.99 18.70
C ALA A 211 7.45 -0.79 18.89
N LYS A 212 7.88 -0.22 20.04
CA LYS A 212 9.31 -0.03 20.37
C LYS A 212 9.96 -1.29 20.95
N GLN A 213 9.16 -2.23 21.45
CA GLN A 213 9.59 -3.52 21.96
C GLN A 213 8.77 -4.62 21.26
N PRO A 214 8.96 -4.80 19.95
CA PRO A 214 8.12 -5.68 19.15
C PRO A 214 8.33 -7.15 19.57
N ARG A 215 7.23 -7.90 19.57
CA ARG A 215 7.20 -9.34 19.83
C ARG A 215 7.21 -10.15 18.54
N TYR A 216 6.49 -9.67 17.50
CA TYR A 216 6.32 -10.41 16.26
C TYR A 216 7.33 -10.02 15.19
N VAL A 217 7.49 -8.73 14.90
CA VAL A 217 8.35 -8.26 13.82
C VAL A 217 9.66 -7.76 14.40
N LEU A 218 10.66 -8.64 14.51
CA LEU A 218 11.96 -8.34 15.08
C LEU A 218 12.91 -7.73 14.05
N THR A 219 13.74 -6.76 14.47
CA THR A 219 14.78 -6.18 13.63
C THR A 219 16.06 -7.01 13.73
N VAL A 220 16.59 -7.41 12.57
CA VAL A 220 17.94 -7.96 12.47
C VAL A 220 18.83 -6.86 11.86
N HIS A 221 19.59 -6.19 12.75
CA HIS A 221 20.34 -4.98 12.38
C HIS A 221 21.26 -5.21 11.18
N GLY A 222 21.21 -4.28 10.20
CA GLY A 222 22.00 -4.34 8.97
C GLY A 222 21.57 -5.41 7.95
N VAL A 223 20.58 -6.26 8.27
CA VAL A 223 20.16 -7.39 7.43
C VAL A 223 18.71 -7.25 6.95
N GLY A 224 17.78 -7.05 7.87
CA GLY A 224 16.35 -7.01 7.57
C GLY A 224 15.48 -7.29 8.77
N TYR A 225 14.46 -8.12 8.59
CA TYR A 225 13.48 -8.45 9.64
C TYR A 225 13.23 -9.95 9.74
N MET A 226 12.80 -10.37 10.92
CA MET A 226 12.34 -11.73 11.21
C MET A 226 10.98 -11.66 11.89
N PHE A 227 10.07 -12.55 11.50
CA PHE A 227 8.81 -12.73 12.20
C PHE A 227 8.95 -13.86 13.21
N GLU A 228 8.67 -13.56 14.48
CA GLU A 228 8.73 -14.56 15.57
C GLU A 228 7.54 -15.54 15.47
N ARG A 229 7.73 -16.79 15.91
CA ARG A 229 6.70 -17.85 15.84
C ARG A 229 5.75 -17.83 17.02
#